data_e50a7af43d0421ebc2f438455277e96b
#
_entry.id   e50a7af43d0421ebc2f438455277e96b
#
_cell.length_a   1.000
_cell.length_b   1.000
_cell.length_c   1.000
_cell.angle_alpha   90.00
_cell.angle_beta   90.00
_cell.angle_gamma   90.00
#
_symmetry.space_group_name_H-M   'P 1'
#
loop_
_entity.id
_entity.type
_entity.pdbx_description
1 polymer ?
#
loop_
_entity_poly.entity_id
_entity_poly.type
_entity_poly.pdbx_seq_one_letter_code
_entity_poly.pdbx_strand_id
1 'polypeptide(L)'
;MNCRVFFLAASLSLVFFPCLADDWPGFGGTRRDGVSTEKGLRLTWGDDEPKPLWKAKVGAGYSSVIEAVGLAYTVGNANGKNTIFCFDANSGEKKWTHSFPCEKAPKYFDGGSRATPAVADGILYLASHEGAFFAFEAKTGKVLWSKDLIEDFNGRRPTWGFSGSPLVSDGKVIVDTGSKDGALVAMNAKTGDLVWRGGSDEAGYASPMLRANKPTEILVFNRSGLCLFLLADGRPLYRFQHKTRYGINVAQPLDTGNSILISSAYGKGSALVDVSGRTAKAVWETESFSSQMASLVKKDNYAYGIHGQTGARAKYATLCCLDIRKGSTRWEQKGFGLGSVILVGDTLVILSDAGELALAEANPAGYMEKARFQVLGGKDSWTPPSYSNGRLYCRSSRGDVVCLGMAVTNK
;
A
#
# COMPACT_ATOMS: atom_id res chain seq x y z
N MET A 1 68.31 35.73 4.32
CA MET A 1 67.51 34.51 4.64
C MET A 1 66.07 34.85 4.44
N ASN A 2 65.54 34.50 3.26
CA ASN A 2 64.12 34.78 2.89
C ASN A 2 63.25 33.56 3.16
N CYS A 3 62.39 33.63 4.17
CA CYS A 3 61.42 32.59 4.50
C CYS A 3 60.15 32.80 3.63
N ARG A 4 59.95 31.93 2.67
CA ARG A 4 58.64 31.86 1.87
C ARG A 4 57.63 31.00 2.61
N VAL A 5 56.59 31.64 3.07
CA VAL A 5 55.41 30.94 3.64
C VAL A 5 54.51 30.51 2.47
N PHE A 6 54.33 29.20 2.30
CA PHE A 6 53.35 28.62 1.39
C PHE A 6 52.01 28.53 2.11
N PHE A 7 51.00 29.26 1.62
CA PHE A 7 49.59 29.03 2.00
C PHE A 7 49.03 27.87 1.15
N LEU A 8 48.72 26.76 1.80
CA LEU A 8 47.91 25.71 1.20
C LEU A 8 46.43 26.11 1.33
N ALA A 9 45.79 26.45 0.22
CA ALA A 9 44.35 26.63 0.17
C ALA A 9 43.69 25.24 0.10
N ALA A 10 43.11 24.79 1.20
CA ALA A 10 42.27 23.60 1.22
C ALA A 10 40.90 23.95 0.60
N SER A 11 40.68 23.50 -0.63
CA SER A 11 39.34 23.56 -1.26
C SER A 11 38.43 22.54 -0.60
N LEU A 12 37.48 23.01 0.20
CA LEU A 12 36.41 22.22 0.78
C LEU A 12 35.40 21.91 -0.35
N SER A 13 35.53 20.75 -0.98
CA SER A 13 34.51 20.26 -1.92
C SER A 13 33.28 19.88 -1.11
N LEU A 14 32.22 20.69 -1.18
CA LEU A 14 30.90 20.31 -0.75
C LEU A 14 30.43 19.11 -1.60
N VAL A 15 30.54 17.93 -1.04
CA VAL A 15 29.88 16.74 -1.60
C VAL A 15 28.38 16.92 -1.37
N PHE A 16 27.66 17.37 -2.40
CA PHE A 16 26.20 17.27 -2.44
C PHE A 16 25.88 15.78 -2.48
N PHE A 17 25.50 15.20 -1.35
CA PHE A 17 24.74 13.95 -1.36
C PHE A 17 23.37 14.28 -1.94
N PRO A 18 22.98 13.75 -3.13
CA PRO A 18 21.61 13.85 -3.56
C PRO A 18 20.78 13.21 -2.44
N CYS A 19 19.79 13.93 -1.94
CA CYS A 19 18.75 13.34 -1.11
C CYS A 19 18.18 12.21 -1.95
N LEU A 20 18.51 10.96 -1.62
CA LEU A 20 17.94 9.81 -2.29
C LEU A 20 16.44 9.86 -1.99
N ALA A 21 15.70 10.33 -2.97
CA ALA A 21 14.26 10.30 -2.94
C ALA A 21 13.83 8.83 -2.89
N ASP A 22 12.87 8.49 -2.04
CA ASP A 22 12.46 7.11 -1.81
C ASP A 22 11.49 6.67 -2.90
N ASP A 23 11.84 5.63 -3.66
CA ASP A 23 10.90 4.93 -4.53
C ASP A 23 9.69 4.41 -3.72
N TRP A 24 8.54 4.27 -4.39
CA TRP A 24 7.33 3.65 -3.87
C TRP A 24 7.03 2.36 -4.64
N PRO A 25 7.84 1.29 -4.44
CA PRO A 25 7.94 0.16 -5.36
C PRO A 25 6.81 -0.88 -5.23
N GLY A 26 5.85 -0.65 -4.34
CA GLY A 26 4.74 -1.58 -4.08
C GLY A 26 3.63 -0.95 -3.26
N PHE A 27 2.60 -1.72 -2.95
CA PHE A 27 1.49 -1.28 -2.12
C PHE A 27 1.99 -0.81 -0.73
N GLY A 28 1.68 0.44 -0.38
CA GLY A 28 2.11 1.04 0.88
C GLY A 28 3.58 1.46 0.92
N GLY A 29 4.29 1.52 -0.22
CA GLY A 29 5.68 1.95 -0.33
C GLY A 29 6.70 0.88 0.06
N THR A 30 7.93 1.29 0.27
CA THR A 30 9.09 0.40 0.54
C THR A 30 8.87 -0.50 1.75
N ARG A 31 8.26 0.02 2.83
CA ARG A 31 7.95 -0.73 4.06
C ARG A 31 6.55 -1.30 4.09
N ARG A 32 5.72 -0.99 3.10
CA ARG A 32 4.31 -1.40 2.99
C ARG A 32 3.43 -0.90 4.14
N ASP A 33 3.84 0.18 4.80
CA ASP A 33 3.19 0.80 5.96
C ASP A 33 2.47 2.12 5.63
N GLY A 34 2.47 2.54 4.36
CA GLY A 34 1.87 3.78 3.91
C GLY A 34 2.64 5.04 4.30
N VAL A 35 3.93 4.90 4.65
CA VAL A 35 4.76 6.01 5.12
C VAL A 35 5.92 6.28 4.17
N SER A 36 6.04 7.51 3.68
CA SER A 36 7.23 8.04 3.01
C SER A 36 8.05 8.85 4.02
N THR A 37 9.37 8.64 4.00
CA THR A 37 10.32 9.40 4.81
C THR A 37 10.82 10.66 4.11
N GLU A 38 10.38 10.90 2.87
CA GLU A 38 10.73 12.10 2.11
C GLU A 38 10.34 13.37 2.86
N LYS A 39 11.19 14.38 2.71
CA LYS A 39 10.99 15.73 3.28
C LYS A 39 10.67 16.72 2.16
N GLY A 40 10.14 17.88 2.54
CA GLY A 40 9.90 18.96 1.58
C GLY A 40 8.59 18.78 0.78
N LEU A 41 7.59 18.10 1.37
CA LEU A 41 6.25 18.12 0.82
C LEU A 41 5.72 19.55 0.83
N ARG A 42 5.29 20.06 -0.33
CA ARG A 42 4.67 21.37 -0.45
C ARG A 42 3.28 21.36 0.18
N LEU A 43 3.02 22.29 1.09
CA LEU A 43 1.77 22.35 1.85
C LEU A 43 0.85 23.52 1.44
N THR A 44 1.37 24.48 0.65
CA THR A 44 0.64 25.69 0.24
C THR A 44 0.93 26.04 -1.21
N TRP A 45 -0.05 26.59 -1.89
CA TRP A 45 0.03 27.06 -3.30
C TRP A 45 -0.38 28.53 -3.47
N GLY A 46 -0.57 29.29 -2.37
CA GLY A 46 -1.16 30.63 -2.42
C GLY A 46 -2.61 30.54 -2.88
N ASP A 47 -2.97 31.37 -3.85
CA ASP A 47 -4.32 31.38 -4.46
C ASP A 47 -4.47 30.33 -5.59
N ASP A 48 -3.39 29.62 -5.95
CA ASP A 48 -3.40 28.58 -6.98
C ASP A 48 -3.66 27.19 -6.38
N GLU A 49 -4.21 26.29 -7.18
CA GLU A 49 -4.26 24.84 -6.89
C GLU A 49 -3.04 24.12 -7.50
N PRO A 50 -2.63 22.94 -6.96
CA PRO A 50 -1.56 22.17 -7.57
C PRO A 50 -1.96 21.70 -8.97
N LYS A 51 -1.16 22.10 -9.97
CA LYS A 51 -1.37 21.68 -11.36
C LYS A 51 -0.82 20.26 -11.54
N PRO A 52 -1.59 19.35 -12.19
CA PRO A 52 -1.07 18.04 -12.56
C PRO A 52 0.17 18.15 -13.45
N LEU A 53 1.20 17.36 -13.13
CA LEU A 53 2.32 17.12 -14.05
C LEU A 53 1.81 16.38 -15.28
N TRP A 54 0.99 15.36 -15.05
CA TRP A 54 0.34 14.60 -16.11
C TRP A 54 -0.93 13.89 -15.59
N LYS A 55 -1.74 13.43 -16.54
CA LYS A 55 -2.95 12.63 -16.32
C LYS A 55 -2.97 11.45 -17.27
N ALA A 56 -3.56 10.34 -16.85
CA ALA A 56 -3.77 9.17 -17.70
C ALA A 56 -5.11 8.49 -17.41
N LYS A 57 -5.58 7.67 -18.35
CA LYS A 57 -6.77 6.83 -18.21
C LYS A 57 -6.34 5.37 -18.34
N VAL A 58 -6.55 4.58 -17.30
CA VAL A 58 -6.06 3.21 -17.23
C VAL A 58 -7.16 2.13 -17.12
N GLY A 59 -8.43 2.53 -17.05
CA GLY A 59 -9.55 1.61 -16.87
C GLY A 59 -9.85 1.31 -15.40
N ALA A 60 -10.95 0.59 -15.18
CA ALA A 60 -11.52 0.35 -13.85
C ALA A 60 -10.57 -0.42 -12.93
N GLY A 61 -10.62 -0.11 -11.63
CA GLY A 61 -9.93 -0.86 -10.59
C GLY A 61 -9.35 -0.02 -9.45
N TYR A 62 -8.70 -0.73 -8.54
CA TYR A 62 -8.23 -0.22 -7.25
C TYR A 62 -6.72 -0.45 -7.01
N SER A 63 -5.98 -0.89 -8.03
CA SER A 63 -4.52 -0.97 -7.98
C SER A 63 -3.91 0.43 -7.83
N SER A 64 -3.10 0.66 -6.80
CA SER A 64 -2.37 1.94 -6.65
C SER A 64 -1.39 2.15 -7.80
N VAL A 65 -0.98 3.40 -8.01
CA VAL A 65 0.19 3.69 -8.83
C VAL A 65 1.42 3.48 -7.99
N ILE A 66 2.42 2.79 -8.49
CA ILE A 66 3.73 2.64 -7.86
C ILE A 66 4.79 3.31 -8.72
N GLU A 67 5.89 3.70 -8.11
CA GLU A 67 7.03 4.25 -8.81
C GLU A 67 8.32 3.54 -8.40
N ALA A 68 9.12 3.16 -9.38
CA ALA A 68 10.46 2.61 -9.18
C ALA A 68 11.38 3.04 -10.34
N VAL A 69 12.55 3.55 -9.99
CA VAL A 69 13.61 3.94 -10.94
C VAL A 69 13.09 4.85 -12.07
N GLY A 70 12.26 5.85 -11.71
CA GLY A 70 11.72 6.84 -12.65
C GLY A 70 10.60 6.33 -13.58
N LEU A 71 10.07 5.15 -13.33
CA LEU A 71 8.94 4.57 -14.05
C LEU A 71 7.75 4.38 -13.10
N ALA A 72 6.56 4.78 -13.55
CA ALA A 72 5.32 4.63 -12.81
C ALA A 72 4.47 3.50 -13.41
N TYR A 73 3.92 2.63 -12.52
CA TYR A 73 3.14 1.47 -12.95
C TYR A 73 1.79 1.40 -12.25
N THR A 74 0.79 0.93 -12.97
CA THR A 74 -0.52 0.59 -12.39
C THR A 74 -1.26 -0.39 -13.31
N VAL A 75 -2.39 -0.91 -12.83
CA VAL A 75 -3.20 -1.89 -13.57
C VAL A 75 -4.65 -1.41 -13.64
N GLY A 76 -5.27 -1.51 -14.81
CA GLY A 76 -6.67 -1.24 -14.97
C GLY A 76 -7.39 -2.30 -15.80
N ASN A 77 -8.71 -2.32 -15.71
CA ASN A 77 -9.54 -3.25 -16.44
C ASN A 77 -10.46 -2.51 -17.43
N ALA A 78 -10.46 -2.97 -18.66
CA ALA A 78 -11.39 -2.53 -19.69
C ALA A 78 -11.64 -3.67 -20.68
N ASN A 79 -12.87 -3.80 -21.16
CA ASN A 79 -13.25 -4.75 -22.22
C ASN A 79 -12.84 -6.21 -21.91
N GLY A 80 -13.04 -6.68 -20.68
CA GLY A 80 -12.69 -8.04 -20.28
C GLY A 80 -11.19 -8.33 -20.21
N LYS A 81 -10.36 -7.30 -20.07
CA LYS A 81 -8.90 -7.43 -19.96
C LYS A 81 -8.36 -6.57 -18.83
N ASN A 82 -7.42 -7.12 -18.08
CA ASN A 82 -6.51 -6.31 -17.28
C ASN A 82 -5.35 -5.85 -18.17
N THR A 83 -4.99 -4.58 -18.04
CA THR A 83 -3.82 -4.00 -18.69
C THR A 83 -2.90 -3.39 -17.66
N ILE A 84 -1.65 -3.80 -17.67
CA ILE A 84 -0.57 -3.12 -16.96
C ILE A 84 -0.11 -1.96 -17.81
N PHE A 85 0.07 -0.82 -17.18
CA PHE A 85 0.61 0.38 -17.79
C PHE A 85 1.94 0.74 -17.14
N CYS A 86 2.91 1.08 -17.94
CA CYS A 86 4.16 1.70 -17.53
C CYS A 86 4.26 3.09 -18.18
N PHE A 87 4.50 4.08 -17.35
CA PHE A 87 4.69 5.48 -17.75
C PHE A 87 6.07 5.96 -17.31
N ASP A 88 6.61 6.92 -18.03
CA ASP A 88 7.66 7.77 -17.50
C ASP A 88 7.10 8.57 -16.31
N ALA A 89 7.74 8.53 -15.16
CA ALA A 89 7.23 9.11 -13.94
C ALA A 89 7.13 10.65 -14.01
N ASN A 90 8.00 11.30 -14.78
CA ASN A 90 8.03 12.75 -14.90
C ASN A 90 7.02 13.29 -15.92
N SER A 91 6.99 12.69 -17.11
CA SER A 91 6.21 13.19 -18.25
C SER A 91 4.84 12.54 -18.41
N GLY A 92 4.62 11.35 -17.81
CA GLY A 92 3.42 10.53 -18.06
C GLY A 92 3.40 9.88 -19.45
N GLU A 93 4.51 9.93 -20.19
CA GLU A 93 4.63 9.23 -21.47
C GLU A 93 4.49 7.73 -21.25
N LYS A 94 3.58 7.10 -21.98
CA LYS A 94 3.37 5.66 -21.90
C LYS A 94 4.53 4.92 -22.58
N LYS A 95 5.31 4.18 -21.79
CA LYS A 95 6.49 3.43 -22.27
C LYS A 95 6.09 2.07 -22.83
N TRP A 96 5.25 1.33 -22.11
CA TRP A 96 4.73 0.03 -22.54
C TRP A 96 3.42 -0.32 -21.86
N THR A 97 2.73 -1.31 -22.42
CA THR A 97 1.56 -1.95 -21.83
C THR A 97 1.59 -3.43 -22.11
N HIS A 98 1.01 -4.21 -21.20
CA HIS A 98 0.73 -5.63 -21.42
C HIS A 98 -0.71 -5.92 -20.99
N SER A 99 -1.48 -6.58 -21.85
CA SER A 99 -2.89 -6.91 -21.60
C SER A 99 -3.09 -8.41 -21.59
N PHE A 100 -3.93 -8.90 -20.67
CA PHE A 100 -4.32 -10.29 -20.58
C PHE A 100 -5.81 -10.42 -20.23
N PRO A 101 -6.49 -11.53 -20.61
CA PRO A 101 -7.89 -11.76 -20.29
C PRO A 101 -8.12 -11.71 -18.78
N CYS A 102 -9.09 -10.97 -18.33
CA CYS A 102 -9.50 -10.88 -16.93
C CYS A 102 -10.84 -10.15 -16.86
N GLU A 103 -11.87 -10.79 -16.34
CA GLU A 103 -13.20 -10.21 -16.24
C GLU A 103 -13.21 -9.00 -15.28
N LYS A 104 -14.09 -8.04 -15.51
CA LYS A 104 -14.26 -6.90 -14.62
C LYS A 104 -14.77 -7.32 -13.24
N ALA A 105 -15.59 -8.36 -13.18
CA ALA A 105 -16.16 -8.98 -11.98
C ALA A 105 -16.73 -7.97 -10.96
N PRO A 106 -17.72 -7.13 -11.34
CA PRO A 106 -18.38 -6.21 -10.42
C PRO A 106 -19.22 -7.01 -9.42
N LYS A 107 -19.06 -6.70 -8.10
CA LYS A 107 -19.87 -7.31 -7.04
C LYS A 107 -19.96 -6.34 -5.88
N TYR A 108 -21.06 -5.60 -5.77
CA TYR A 108 -21.28 -4.53 -4.80
C TYR A 108 -20.35 -3.30 -4.95
N PHE A 109 -19.55 -3.26 -6.01
CA PHE A 109 -18.64 -2.19 -6.41
C PHE A 109 -18.32 -2.32 -7.90
N ASP A 110 -17.63 -1.35 -8.50
CA ASP A 110 -17.42 -1.29 -9.95
C ASP A 110 -16.55 -2.43 -10.54
N GLY A 111 -15.83 -3.17 -9.70
CA GLY A 111 -14.93 -4.24 -10.14
C GLY A 111 -13.61 -3.74 -10.72
N GLY A 112 -12.93 -4.59 -11.49
CA GLY A 112 -11.65 -4.27 -12.13
C GLY A 112 -10.44 -4.79 -11.35
N SER A 113 -9.24 -4.26 -11.66
CA SER A 113 -7.98 -4.67 -11.02
C SER A 113 -7.98 -4.35 -9.52
N ARG A 114 -7.32 -5.19 -8.71
CA ARG A 114 -7.31 -5.06 -7.25
C ARG A 114 -5.91 -4.99 -6.68
N ALA A 115 -5.11 -6.03 -6.86
CA ALA A 115 -3.72 -6.04 -6.39
C ALA A 115 -2.91 -4.92 -7.05
N THR A 116 -2.06 -4.28 -6.26
CA THR A 116 -1.05 -3.35 -6.74
C THR A 116 0.19 -4.15 -7.13
N PRO A 117 0.84 -3.86 -8.25
CA PRO A 117 2.09 -4.52 -8.61
C PRO A 117 3.20 -4.20 -7.60
N ALA A 118 4.28 -4.99 -7.64
CA ALA A 118 5.49 -4.73 -6.88
C ALA A 118 6.71 -4.80 -7.81
N VAL A 119 7.67 -3.90 -7.63
CA VAL A 119 8.94 -3.89 -8.38
C VAL A 119 10.08 -4.14 -7.41
N ALA A 120 10.95 -5.09 -7.77
CA ALA A 120 12.21 -5.33 -7.09
C ALA A 120 13.24 -5.87 -8.10
N ASP A 121 14.49 -5.46 -7.98
CA ASP A 121 15.62 -5.94 -8.80
C ASP A 121 15.34 -5.90 -10.31
N GLY A 122 14.61 -4.87 -10.78
CA GLY A 122 14.26 -4.71 -12.20
C GLY A 122 13.14 -5.61 -12.70
N ILE A 123 12.46 -6.35 -11.81
CA ILE A 123 11.33 -7.22 -12.16
C ILE A 123 10.05 -6.67 -11.52
N LEU A 124 8.98 -6.59 -12.32
CA LEU A 124 7.65 -6.23 -11.89
C LEU A 124 6.79 -7.49 -11.72
N TYR A 125 6.15 -7.63 -10.56
CA TYR A 125 5.28 -8.74 -10.22
C TYR A 125 3.85 -8.28 -10.08
N LEU A 126 2.90 -9.05 -10.61
CA LEU A 126 1.48 -8.76 -10.54
C LEU A 126 0.65 -10.02 -10.34
N ALA A 127 -0.30 -9.96 -9.40
CA ALA A 127 -1.40 -10.92 -9.29
C ALA A 127 -2.69 -10.31 -9.84
N SER A 128 -3.44 -11.04 -10.67
CA SER A 128 -4.80 -10.69 -11.02
C SER A 128 -5.78 -11.18 -9.94
N HIS A 129 -6.97 -10.59 -9.90
CA HIS A 129 -7.98 -11.05 -8.95
C HIS A 129 -8.57 -12.44 -9.30
N GLU A 130 -8.34 -12.94 -10.51
CA GLU A 130 -8.77 -14.26 -10.96
C GLU A 130 -7.74 -15.35 -10.70
N GLY A 131 -6.45 -15.00 -10.51
CA GLY A 131 -5.40 -15.95 -10.20
C GLY A 131 -4.18 -15.87 -11.11
N ALA A 132 -4.29 -15.28 -12.30
CA ALA A 132 -3.12 -15.12 -13.16
C ALA A 132 -2.04 -14.28 -12.45
N PHE A 133 -0.82 -14.78 -12.44
CA PHE A 133 0.35 -14.15 -11.83
C PHE A 133 1.47 -14.03 -12.86
N PHE A 134 2.09 -12.85 -12.92
CA PHE A 134 3.13 -12.55 -13.89
C PHE A 134 4.35 -11.92 -13.24
N ALA A 135 5.52 -12.21 -13.80
CA ALA A 135 6.75 -11.45 -13.63
C ALA A 135 7.18 -10.87 -14.99
N PHE A 136 7.45 -9.57 -15.00
CA PHE A 136 7.87 -8.84 -16.20
C PHE A 136 9.23 -8.21 -15.98
N GLU A 137 10.02 -8.09 -17.03
CA GLU A 137 11.11 -7.12 -17.03
C GLU A 137 10.48 -5.72 -16.88
N ALA A 138 10.75 -5.03 -15.77
CA ALA A 138 10.06 -3.79 -15.42
C ALA A 138 10.20 -2.69 -16.48
N LYS A 139 11.39 -2.59 -17.10
CA LYS A 139 11.71 -1.56 -18.08
C LYS A 139 10.99 -1.76 -19.42
N THR A 140 10.77 -2.99 -19.86
CA THR A 140 10.29 -3.32 -21.22
C THR A 140 8.90 -3.92 -21.27
N GLY A 141 8.40 -4.47 -20.15
CA GLY A 141 7.13 -5.22 -20.10
C GLY A 141 7.21 -6.62 -20.70
N LYS A 142 8.43 -7.13 -21.01
CA LYS A 142 8.62 -8.50 -21.44
C LYS A 142 8.26 -9.46 -20.31
N VAL A 143 7.38 -10.44 -20.58
CA VAL A 143 7.06 -11.50 -19.63
C VAL A 143 8.30 -12.38 -19.45
N LEU A 144 8.75 -12.54 -18.20
CA LEU A 144 9.84 -13.41 -17.81
C LEU A 144 9.31 -14.80 -17.48
N TRP A 145 8.26 -14.85 -16.68
CA TRP A 145 7.52 -16.06 -16.35
C TRP A 145 6.09 -15.73 -15.91
N SER A 146 5.23 -16.73 -15.90
CA SER A 146 3.86 -16.62 -15.40
C SER A 146 3.44 -17.89 -14.67
N LYS A 147 2.46 -17.74 -13.76
CA LYS A 147 1.82 -18.82 -13.01
C LYS A 147 0.33 -18.53 -12.92
N ASP A 148 -0.44 -19.54 -12.58
CA ASP A 148 -1.81 -19.41 -12.14
C ASP A 148 -1.91 -19.82 -10.67
N LEU A 149 -2.42 -18.92 -9.81
CA LEU A 149 -2.49 -19.19 -8.37
C LEU A 149 -3.45 -20.34 -8.02
N ILE A 150 -4.43 -20.61 -8.88
CA ILE A 150 -5.40 -21.71 -8.70
C ILE A 150 -4.80 -23.02 -9.24
N GLU A 151 -4.41 -23.03 -10.51
CA GLU A 151 -3.96 -24.25 -11.20
C GLU A 151 -2.61 -24.76 -10.67
N ASP A 152 -1.61 -23.84 -10.48
CA ASP A 152 -0.27 -24.22 -10.06
C ASP A 152 -0.15 -24.47 -8.54
N PHE A 153 -1.03 -23.85 -7.73
CA PHE A 153 -0.89 -23.85 -6.26
C PHE A 153 -2.14 -24.31 -5.50
N ASN A 154 -3.17 -24.83 -6.18
CA ASN A 154 -4.46 -25.15 -5.56
C ASN A 154 -5.08 -23.98 -4.80
N GLY A 155 -4.85 -22.76 -5.28
CA GLY A 155 -5.32 -21.54 -4.65
C GLY A 155 -6.85 -21.48 -4.59
N ARG A 156 -7.37 -20.92 -3.51
CA ARG A 156 -8.81 -20.70 -3.34
C ARG A 156 -9.12 -19.22 -3.47
N ARG A 157 -9.72 -18.86 -4.62
CA ARG A 157 -10.09 -17.48 -4.90
C ARG A 157 -11.11 -16.98 -3.88
N PRO A 158 -10.81 -15.91 -3.13
CA PRO A 158 -11.78 -15.28 -2.23
C PRO A 158 -12.99 -14.74 -2.98
N THR A 159 -14.09 -14.48 -2.27
CA THR A 159 -15.35 -13.99 -2.85
C THR A 159 -15.19 -12.77 -3.77
N TRP A 160 -14.29 -11.85 -3.40
CA TRP A 160 -13.96 -10.65 -4.19
C TRP A 160 -12.64 -10.79 -4.96
N GLY A 161 -12.13 -12.02 -5.14
CA GLY A 161 -10.89 -12.30 -5.87
C GLY A 161 -9.63 -12.04 -5.06
N PHE A 162 -8.48 -12.44 -5.59
CA PHE A 162 -7.18 -12.15 -5.00
C PHE A 162 -6.92 -10.63 -5.03
N SER A 163 -6.64 -10.03 -3.89
CA SER A 163 -6.41 -8.58 -3.76
C SER A 163 -5.08 -8.25 -3.10
N GLY A 164 -4.46 -9.21 -2.41
CA GLY A 164 -3.14 -9.04 -1.81
C GLY A 164 -2.07 -8.76 -2.88
N SER A 165 -1.31 -7.69 -2.68
CA SER A 165 -0.19 -7.32 -3.54
C SER A 165 1.02 -8.21 -3.23
N PRO A 166 1.80 -8.65 -4.23
CA PRO A 166 2.96 -9.50 -4.02
C PRO A 166 3.98 -8.87 -3.06
N LEU A 167 4.54 -9.64 -2.14
CA LEU A 167 5.68 -9.26 -1.31
C LEU A 167 6.95 -9.82 -1.96
N VAL A 168 7.94 -8.96 -2.19
CA VAL A 168 9.24 -9.39 -2.72
C VAL A 168 10.30 -9.19 -1.63
N SER A 169 11.02 -10.25 -1.29
CA SER A 169 12.10 -10.21 -0.32
C SER A 169 13.02 -11.44 -0.44
N ASP A 170 14.31 -11.25 -0.20
CA ASP A 170 15.30 -12.32 -0.13
C ASP A 170 15.24 -13.27 -1.35
N GLY A 171 15.17 -12.69 -2.57
CA GLY A 171 15.08 -13.43 -3.82
C GLY A 171 13.80 -14.24 -4.02
N LYS A 172 12.76 -13.97 -3.22
CA LYS A 172 11.46 -14.64 -3.26
C LYS A 172 10.36 -13.63 -3.57
N VAL A 173 9.35 -14.07 -4.29
CA VAL A 173 8.06 -13.37 -4.39
C VAL A 173 7.00 -14.22 -3.66
N ILE A 174 6.24 -13.57 -2.78
CA ILE A 174 5.37 -14.23 -1.80
C ILE A 174 3.95 -13.73 -2.01
N VAL A 175 2.99 -14.67 -2.09
CA VAL A 175 1.57 -14.40 -2.30
C VAL A 175 0.69 -15.27 -1.39
N ASP A 176 -0.45 -14.73 -0.96
CA ASP A 176 -1.49 -15.48 -0.24
C ASP A 176 -2.46 -16.10 -1.26
N THR A 177 -2.38 -17.40 -1.46
CA THR A 177 -3.22 -18.16 -2.37
C THR A 177 -4.44 -18.75 -1.69
N GLY A 178 -4.46 -18.79 -0.35
CA GLY A 178 -5.52 -19.40 0.43
C GLY A 178 -5.67 -20.93 0.25
N SER A 179 -4.67 -21.60 -0.31
CA SER A 179 -4.67 -23.06 -0.49
C SER A 179 -4.67 -23.79 0.86
N LYS A 180 -5.35 -24.94 0.94
CA LYS A 180 -5.27 -25.83 2.11
C LYS A 180 -3.90 -26.47 2.24
N ASP A 181 -3.21 -26.64 1.12
CA ASP A 181 -1.91 -27.33 1.01
C ASP A 181 -0.72 -26.37 1.10
N GLY A 182 -0.94 -25.20 1.68
CA GLY A 182 0.02 -24.13 1.83
C GLY A 182 -0.54 -22.80 1.31
N ALA A 183 -1.20 -22.07 2.20
CA ALA A 183 -1.92 -20.83 1.87
C ALA A 183 -0.99 -19.73 1.37
N LEU A 184 0.15 -19.57 2.06
CA LEU A 184 1.20 -18.64 1.66
C LEU A 184 2.21 -19.38 0.80
N VAL A 185 2.48 -18.85 -0.39
CA VAL A 185 3.40 -19.45 -1.37
C VAL A 185 4.54 -18.48 -1.62
N ALA A 186 5.77 -18.98 -1.54
CA ALA A 186 6.97 -18.29 -2.01
C ALA A 186 7.51 -18.94 -3.26
N MET A 187 7.75 -18.13 -4.27
CA MET A 187 8.37 -18.52 -5.54
C MET A 187 9.74 -17.84 -5.67
N ASN A 188 10.67 -18.46 -6.36
CA ASN A 188 11.90 -17.82 -6.76
C ASN A 188 11.55 -16.59 -7.63
N ALA A 189 12.03 -15.42 -7.23
CA ALA A 189 11.70 -14.17 -7.89
C ALA A 189 12.08 -14.12 -9.38
N LYS A 190 13.17 -14.79 -9.77
CA LYS A 190 13.69 -14.79 -11.16
C LYS A 190 13.05 -15.85 -12.06
N THR A 191 12.69 -17.03 -11.50
CA THR A 191 12.27 -18.19 -12.31
C THR A 191 10.80 -18.56 -12.13
N GLY A 192 10.14 -18.12 -11.04
CA GLY A 192 8.79 -18.53 -10.69
C GLY A 192 8.71 -19.95 -10.09
N ASP A 193 9.83 -20.62 -9.85
CA ASP A 193 9.84 -21.94 -9.23
C ASP A 193 9.40 -21.87 -7.77
N LEU A 194 8.65 -22.86 -7.33
CA LEU A 194 8.21 -22.97 -5.96
C LEU A 194 9.43 -23.14 -5.02
N VAL A 195 9.52 -22.27 -3.99
CA VAL A 195 10.55 -22.37 -2.94
C VAL A 195 9.99 -23.05 -1.71
N TRP A 196 8.84 -22.55 -1.21
CA TRP A 196 8.14 -23.14 -0.07
C TRP A 196 6.64 -22.79 -0.07
N ARG A 197 5.88 -23.55 0.71
CA ARG A 197 4.47 -23.28 1.05
C ARG A 197 4.30 -23.27 2.56
N GLY A 198 3.42 -22.41 3.08
CA GLY A 198 3.14 -22.30 4.52
C GLY A 198 1.68 -22.02 4.82
N GLY A 199 1.22 -22.49 6.00
CA GLY A 199 -0.16 -22.27 6.44
C GLY A 199 -1.21 -23.06 5.67
N SER A 200 -2.49 -22.89 6.03
CA SER A 200 -3.63 -23.57 5.39
C SER A 200 -4.93 -22.76 5.43
N ASP A 201 -4.84 -21.49 5.84
CA ASP A 201 -6.02 -20.62 5.96
C ASP A 201 -6.47 -20.10 4.60
N GLU A 202 -7.76 -19.77 4.49
CA GLU A 202 -8.27 -19.08 3.32
C GLU A 202 -7.68 -17.66 3.25
N ALA A 203 -7.37 -17.20 2.04
CA ALA A 203 -6.82 -15.89 1.81
C ALA A 203 -7.74 -14.76 2.33
N GLY A 204 -7.11 -13.72 2.85
CA GLY A 204 -7.73 -12.43 3.11
C GLY A 204 -7.64 -11.51 1.89
N TYR A 205 -7.68 -10.21 2.15
CA TYR A 205 -7.58 -9.19 1.12
C TYR A 205 -6.40 -8.23 1.39
N ALA A 206 -5.82 -8.29 2.58
CA ALA A 206 -4.59 -7.59 2.92
C ALA A 206 -3.38 -8.23 2.23
N SER A 207 -2.36 -7.42 1.97
CA SER A 207 -1.13 -7.90 1.35
C SER A 207 -0.18 -8.49 2.39
N PRO A 208 0.57 -9.56 2.11
CA PRO A 208 1.68 -9.99 2.95
C PRO A 208 2.70 -8.86 3.13
N MET A 209 3.28 -8.71 4.31
CA MET A 209 4.32 -7.72 4.58
C MET A 209 5.36 -8.25 5.56
N LEU A 210 6.56 -7.70 5.53
CA LEU A 210 7.57 -8.01 6.55
C LEU A 210 7.32 -7.20 7.81
N ARG A 211 7.74 -7.75 8.94
CA ARG A 211 7.84 -6.99 10.17
C ARG A 211 8.99 -5.99 10.10
N ALA A 212 8.73 -4.76 10.55
CA ALA A 212 9.73 -3.70 10.52
C ALA A 212 10.97 -4.03 11.38
N ASN A 213 10.77 -4.58 12.58
CA ASN A 213 11.85 -4.89 13.52
C ASN A 213 12.41 -6.32 13.37
N LYS A 214 11.75 -7.17 12.60
CA LYS A 214 12.13 -8.56 12.37
C LYS A 214 11.85 -8.93 10.91
N PRO A 215 12.67 -8.47 9.95
CA PRO A 215 12.41 -8.67 8.52
C PRO A 215 12.53 -10.13 8.07
N THR A 216 12.76 -11.05 8.99
CA THR A 216 12.67 -12.51 8.80
C THR A 216 11.28 -13.07 9.09
N GLU A 217 10.33 -12.24 9.53
CA GLU A 217 8.95 -12.63 9.83
C GLU A 217 7.99 -11.94 8.85
N ILE A 218 7.04 -12.71 8.31
CA ILE A 218 5.99 -12.24 7.40
C ILE A 218 4.69 -12.12 8.17
N LEU A 219 4.03 -10.95 8.08
CA LEU A 219 2.68 -10.71 8.54
C LEU A 219 1.70 -11.02 7.41
N VAL A 220 0.66 -11.79 7.72
CA VAL A 220 -0.46 -12.07 6.82
C VAL A 220 -1.76 -11.84 7.60
N PHE A 221 -2.66 -11.01 7.05
CA PHE A 221 -3.98 -10.81 7.62
C PHE A 221 -5.01 -11.48 6.72
N ASN A 222 -5.19 -12.78 6.95
CA ASN A 222 -6.03 -13.65 6.16
C ASN A 222 -7.49 -13.70 6.68
N ARG A 223 -8.31 -14.56 6.10
CA ARG A 223 -9.72 -14.71 6.47
C ARG A 223 -9.93 -15.06 7.96
N SER A 224 -9.01 -15.79 8.57
CA SER A 224 -9.11 -16.25 9.97
C SER A 224 -8.57 -15.23 10.98
N GLY A 225 -7.71 -14.30 10.54
CA GLY A 225 -7.07 -13.30 11.39
C GLY A 225 -5.63 -13.04 11.06
N LEU A 226 -4.84 -12.64 12.05
CA LEU A 226 -3.42 -12.36 11.92
C LEU A 226 -2.61 -13.65 12.03
N CYS A 227 -1.75 -13.89 11.06
CA CYS A 227 -0.79 -14.99 11.03
C CYS A 227 0.62 -14.44 10.79
N LEU A 228 1.61 -15.04 11.45
CA LEU A 228 3.02 -14.75 11.23
C LEU A 228 3.72 -16.00 10.76
N PHE A 229 4.64 -15.83 9.78
CA PHE A 229 5.41 -16.92 9.18
C PHE A 229 6.89 -16.55 9.12
N LEU A 230 7.77 -17.54 9.13
CA LEU A 230 9.18 -17.32 8.81
C LEU A 230 9.36 -17.10 7.29
N LEU A 231 10.14 -16.09 6.93
CA LEU A 231 10.49 -15.79 5.54
C LEU A 231 11.31 -16.90 4.89
N ALA A 232 12.14 -17.59 5.68
CA ALA A 232 13.06 -18.60 5.18
C ALA A 232 12.34 -19.82 4.60
N ASP A 233 11.32 -20.34 5.27
CA ASP A 233 10.72 -21.64 5.00
C ASP A 233 9.18 -21.68 5.04
N GLY A 234 8.52 -20.52 5.31
CA GLY A 234 7.07 -20.44 5.39
C GLY A 234 6.48 -21.10 6.65
N ARG A 235 7.29 -21.48 7.61
CA ARG A 235 6.83 -22.08 8.86
C ARG A 235 5.99 -21.10 9.66
N PRO A 236 4.76 -21.47 10.11
CA PRO A 236 3.92 -20.59 10.92
C PRO A 236 4.54 -20.41 12.32
N LEU A 237 4.53 -19.16 12.81
CA LEU A 237 5.03 -18.76 14.12
C LEU A 237 3.89 -18.51 15.10
N TYR A 238 2.95 -17.67 14.70
CA TYR A 238 1.86 -17.21 15.53
C TYR A 238 0.56 -17.15 14.75
N ARG A 239 -0.54 -17.28 15.48
CA ARG A 239 -1.89 -17.04 14.99
C ARG A 239 -2.69 -16.33 16.05
N PHE A 240 -3.40 -15.27 15.64
CA PHE A 240 -4.40 -14.58 16.45
C PHE A 240 -5.71 -14.54 15.67
N GLN A 241 -6.77 -15.11 16.26
CA GLN A 241 -8.08 -15.18 15.62
C GLN A 241 -8.76 -13.80 15.58
N HIS A 242 -9.07 -13.34 14.37
CA HIS A 242 -9.81 -12.10 14.14
C HIS A 242 -10.75 -12.29 12.94
N LYS A 243 -11.73 -13.18 13.11
CA LYS A 243 -12.64 -13.58 12.03
C LYS A 243 -13.82 -12.62 11.97
N THR A 244 -14.04 -12.01 10.82
CA THR A 244 -15.24 -11.21 10.53
C THR A 244 -16.39 -12.07 10.02
N ARG A 245 -17.64 -11.57 10.11
CA ARG A 245 -18.83 -12.27 9.65
C ARG A 245 -18.74 -12.77 8.21
N TYR A 246 -18.07 -12.00 7.33
CA TYR A 246 -17.95 -12.32 5.91
C TYR A 246 -16.54 -12.77 5.50
N GLY A 247 -15.63 -12.93 6.45
CA GLY A 247 -14.23 -13.25 6.18
C GLY A 247 -13.49 -12.12 5.47
N ILE A 248 -13.86 -10.86 5.75
CA ILE A 248 -13.31 -9.67 5.11
C ILE A 248 -12.31 -9.01 6.05
N ASN A 249 -11.03 -9.29 5.83
CA ASN A 249 -9.88 -8.64 6.43
C ASN A 249 -9.08 -7.98 5.30
N VAL A 250 -9.10 -6.65 5.21
CA VAL A 250 -8.60 -5.88 4.05
C VAL A 250 -7.49 -4.91 4.45
N ALA A 251 -7.73 -4.11 5.51
CA ALA A 251 -6.76 -3.13 5.98
C ALA A 251 -5.43 -3.81 6.34
N GLN A 252 -4.32 -3.20 5.89
CA GLN A 252 -2.98 -3.70 6.20
C GLN A 252 -2.78 -3.73 7.73
N PRO A 253 -2.21 -4.79 8.31
CA PRO A 253 -1.72 -4.77 9.67
C PRO A 253 -0.69 -3.64 9.86
N LEU A 254 -0.74 -2.98 11.01
CA LEU A 254 0.23 -1.94 11.36
C LEU A 254 1.22 -2.49 12.39
N ASP A 255 2.48 -2.68 11.97
CA ASP A 255 3.54 -3.12 12.90
C ASP A 255 3.93 -1.96 13.84
N THR A 256 3.78 -2.19 15.13
CA THR A 256 4.11 -1.22 16.19
C THR A 256 5.37 -1.62 16.97
N GLY A 257 6.11 -2.61 16.48
CA GLY A 257 7.31 -3.17 17.13
C GLY A 257 7.01 -4.51 17.80
N ASN A 258 6.78 -4.53 19.10
CA ASN A 258 6.43 -5.77 19.82
C ASN A 258 4.98 -6.22 19.62
N SER A 259 4.15 -5.35 19.05
CA SER A 259 2.73 -5.63 18.82
C SER A 259 2.33 -5.28 17.39
N ILE A 260 1.20 -5.82 16.95
CA ILE A 260 0.60 -5.57 15.65
C ILE A 260 -0.82 -5.05 15.88
N LEU A 261 -1.14 -3.89 15.31
CA LEU A 261 -2.50 -3.38 15.29
C LEU A 261 -3.21 -3.89 14.03
N ILE A 262 -4.33 -4.56 14.23
CA ILE A 262 -5.22 -5.02 13.16
C ILE A 262 -6.60 -4.38 13.31
N SER A 263 -7.29 -4.19 12.20
CA SER A 263 -8.62 -3.59 12.18
C SER A 263 -9.49 -4.20 11.10
N SER A 264 -10.75 -4.41 11.41
CA SER A 264 -11.77 -4.90 10.46
C SER A 264 -13.12 -4.30 10.78
N ALA A 265 -14.00 -4.28 9.80
CA ALA A 265 -15.38 -3.81 9.95
C ALA A 265 -16.35 -4.92 10.39
N TYR A 266 -17.64 -4.67 10.19
CA TYR A 266 -18.75 -5.59 10.46
C TYR A 266 -18.88 -5.99 11.93
N GLY A 267 -18.62 -5.05 12.86
CA GLY A 267 -18.75 -5.26 14.29
C GLY A 267 -17.57 -6.01 14.93
N LYS A 268 -16.49 -6.26 14.16
CA LYS A 268 -15.30 -6.93 14.73
C LYS A 268 -14.34 -5.95 15.39
N GLY A 269 -14.19 -4.74 14.84
CA GLY A 269 -13.35 -3.70 15.42
C GLY A 269 -11.86 -3.92 15.23
N SER A 270 -11.08 -3.47 16.19
CA SER A 270 -9.62 -3.50 16.17
C SER A 270 -9.02 -4.23 17.35
N ALA A 271 -7.82 -4.75 17.20
CA ALA A 271 -7.04 -5.37 18.26
C ALA A 271 -5.56 -4.97 18.16
N LEU A 272 -4.94 -4.69 19.29
CA LEU A 272 -3.50 -4.64 19.41
C LEU A 272 -3.02 -6.00 19.91
N VAL A 273 -2.26 -6.69 19.10
CA VAL A 273 -1.82 -8.07 19.37
C VAL A 273 -0.34 -8.08 19.72
N ASP A 274 0.00 -8.45 20.95
CA ASP A 274 1.39 -8.69 21.36
C ASP A 274 1.90 -9.98 20.71
N VAL A 275 3.05 -9.87 20.04
CA VAL A 275 3.76 -10.97 19.36
C VAL A 275 5.22 -11.06 19.83
N SER A 276 5.54 -10.51 20.99
CA SER A 276 6.89 -10.57 21.59
C SER A 276 7.16 -11.89 22.32
N GLY A 277 6.11 -12.56 22.79
CA GLY A 277 6.20 -13.80 23.55
C GLY A 277 6.21 -15.06 22.66
N ARG A 278 5.82 -16.20 23.24
CA ARG A 278 5.69 -17.49 22.54
C ARG A 278 4.32 -17.68 21.86
N THR A 279 3.34 -16.87 22.20
CA THR A 279 1.97 -16.91 21.67
C THR A 279 1.50 -15.49 21.42
N ALA A 280 0.71 -15.30 20.35
CA ALA A 280 0.06 -14.03 20.07
C ALA A 280 -1.11 -13.82 21.07
N LYS A 281 -1.18 -12.64 21.71
CA LYS A 281 -2.22 -12.29 22.68
C LYS A 281 -2.71 -10.87 22.46
N ALA A 282 -4.03 -10.63 22.62
CA ALA A 282 -4.53 -9.27 22.63
C ALA A 282 -4.00 -8.48 23.84
N VAL A 283 -3.44 -7.31 23.60
CA VAL A 283 -3.20 -6.28 24.61
C VAL A 283 -4.52 -5.59 24.93
N TRP A 284 -5.28 -5.27 23.89
CA TRP A 284 -6.65 -4.78 23.95
C TRP A 284 -7.40 -5.14 22.66
N GLU A 285 -8.73 -5.21 22.76
CA GLU A 285 -9.68 -5.27 21.66
C GLU A 285 -10.71 -4.17 21.82
N THR A 286 -11.20 -3.57 20.73
CA THR A 286 -12.23 -2.53 20.77
C THR A 286 -13.11 -2.57 19.51
N GLU A 287 -14.41 -2.33 19.67
CA GLU A 287 -15.35 -2.14 18.56
C GLU A 287 -15.53 -0.66 18.20
N SER A 288 -15.00 0.26 19.04
CA SER A 288 -15.16 1.72 18.85
C SER A 288 -14.40 2.26 17.64
N PHE A 289 -13.36 1.57 17.19
CA PHE A 289 -12.66 1.86 15.96
C PHE A 289 -12.63 0.63 15.04
N SER A 290 -13.02 0.82 13.78
CA SER A 290 -12.98 -0.25 12.78
C SER A 290 -12.67 0.33 11.40
N SER A 291 -11.67 -0.18 10.72
CA SER A 291 -11.36 0.18 9.34
C SER A 291 -11.57 -1.02 8.43
N GLN A 292 -12.40 -0.86 7.40
CA GLN A 292 -12.62 -1.93 6.43
C GLN A 292 -11.60 -1.91 5.32
N MET A 293 -11.48 -0.77 4.62
CA MET A 293 -10.76 -0.67 3.34
C MET A 293 -9.41 0.02 3.50
N ALA A 294 -9.37 1.11 4.25
CA ALA A 294 -8.18 1.93 4.40
C ALA A 294 -7.19 1.33 5.39
N SER A 295 -5.94 1.21 4.99
CA SER A 295 -4.85 0.90 5.92
C SER A 295 -4.58 2.10 6.83
N LEU A 296 -4.13 1.82 8.06
CA LEU A 296 -3.72 2.86 8.99
C LEU A 296 -2.25 3.21 8.75
N VAL A 297 -1.91 4.47 9.03
CA VAL A 297 -0.51 4.93 9.08
C VAL A 297 -0.14 5.31 10.51
N LYS A 298 1.14 5.14 10.87
CA LYS A 298 1.62 5.37 12.24
C LYS A 298 2.58 6.54 12.30
N LYS A 299 2.36 7.39 13.31
CA LYS A 299 3.35 8.34 13.79
C LYS A 299 3.44 8.23 15.31
N ASP A 300 4.62 7.98 15.83
CA ASP A 300 4.88 7.77 17.27
C ASP A 300 3.95 6.70 17.88
N ASN A 301 3.15 7.06 18.89
CA ASN A 301 2.18 6.20 19.56
C ASN A 301 0.76 6.31 19.01
N TYR A 302 0.59 6.93 17.84
CA TYR A 302 -0.73 7.19 17.26
C TYR A 302 -0.85 6.58 15.87
N ALA A 303 -2.04 6.06 15.58
CA ALA A 303 -2.43 5.59 14.27
C ALA A 303 -3.51 6.51 13.68
N TYR A 304 -3.40 6.78 12.39
CA TYR A 304 -4.36 7.59 11.65
C TYR A 304 -4.97 6.75 10.54
N GLY A 305 -6.29 6.80 10.38
CA GLY A 305 -6.98 6.04 9.35
C GLY A 305 -8.48 6.30 9.33
N ILE A 306 -9.16 5.70 8.37
CA ILE A 306 -10.60 5.87 8.19
C ILE A 306 -11.34 4.81 9.01
N HIS A 307 -12.10 5.25 10.01
CA HIS A 307 -13.13 4.44 10.65
C HIS A 307 -14.33 4.34 9.71
N GLY A 308 -14.82 3.13 9.45
CA GLY A 308 -16.02 2.95 8.64
C GLY A 308 -16.07 1.63 7.89
N GLN A 309 -17.21 1.41 7.24
CA GLN A 309 -17.46 0.26 6.38
C GLN A 309 -18.36 0.61 5.22
N THR A 310 -18.30 -0.17 4.15
CA THR A 310 -19.14 -0.03 2.96
C THR A 310 -20.63 -0.29 3.24
N GLY A 311 -21.47 0.11 2.29
CA GLY A 311 -22.94 -0.04 2.36
C GLY A 311 -23.61 1.11 3.13
N ALA A 312 -24.72 0.86 3.78
CA ALA A 312 -25.53 1.89 4.42
C ALA A 312 -24.80 2.68 5.54
N ARG A 313 -23.72 2.11 6.07
CA ARG A 313 -22.90 2.75 7.12
C ARG A 313 -21.74 3.62 6.56
N ALA A 314 -21.49 3.63 5.26
CA ALA A 314 -20.43 4.44 4.65
C ALA A 314 -20.56 5.94 4.98
N LYS A 315 -21.79 6.45 5.11
CA LYS A 315 -22.08 7.85 5.48
C LYS A 315 -21.59 8.25 6.87
N TYR A 316 -21.23 7.30 7.72
CA TYR A 316 -20.70 7.55 9.07
C TYR A 316 -19.17 7.42 9.12
N ALA A 317 -18.53 7.22 7.97
CA ALA A 317 -17.09 7.11 7.94
C ALA A 317 -16.41 8.41 8.36
N THR A 318 -15.36 8.29 9.15
CA THR A 318 -14.59 9.42 9.70
C THR A 318 -13.09 9.12 9.63
N LEU A 319 -12.28 10.15 9.41
CA LEU A 319 -10.84 10.09 9.67
C LEU A 319 -10.64 10.17 11.18
N CYS A 320 -9.85 9.26 11.74
CA CYS A 320 -9.60 9.19 13.17
C CYS A 320 -8.10 9.21 13.48
N CYS A 321 -7.78 9.74 14.66
CA CYS A 321 -6.53 9.48 15.36
C CYS A 321 -6.80 8.52 16.52
N LEU A 322 -6.09 7.40 16.55
CA LEU A 322 -6.19 6.35 17.57
C LEU A 322 -4.92 6.35 18.45
N ASP A 323 -5.07 6.38 19.77
CA ASP A 323 -3.96 6.08 20.69
C ASP A 323 -3.71 4.56 20.67
N ILE A 324 -2.58 4.15 20.10
CA ILE A 324 -2.24 2.73 19.90
C ILE A 324 -2.13 1.99 21.25
N ARG A 325 -1.64 2.65 22.30
CA ARG A 325 -1.44 2.00 23.60
C ARG A 325 -2.75 1.75 24.34
N LYS A 326 -3.75 2.62 24.13
CA LYS A 326 -5.02 2.60 24.85
C LYS A 326 -6.18 2.00 24.04
N GLY A 327 -6.07 1.93 22.71
CA GLY A 327 -7.16 1.56 21.82
C GLY A 327 -8.30 2.56 21.78
N SER A 328 -8.06 3.81 22.20
CA SER A 328 -9.09 4.86 22.26
C SER A 328 -8.87 5.93 21.20
N THR A 329 -9.95 6.39 20.58
CA THR A 329 -9.94 7.50 19.62
C THR A 329 -9.63 8.82 20.32
N ARG A 330 -8.67 9.58 19.81
CA ARG A 330 -8.28 10.91 20.27
C ARG A 330 -9.16 12.00 19.68
N TRP A 331 -9.41 11.90 18.39
CA TRP A 331 -10.29 12.80 17.64
C TRP A 331 -10.82 12.12 16.39
N GLU A 332 -11.90 12.65 15.84
CA GLU A 332 -12.55 12.25 14.61
C GLU A 332 -12.83 13.47 13.72
N GLN A 333 -12.67 13.29 12.41
CA GLN A 333 -12.96 14.31 11.40
C GLN A 333 -13.81 13.72 10.28
N LYS A 334 -14.97 14.30 10.03
CA LYS A 334 -15.87 13.95 8.91
C LYS A 334 -15.40 14.61 7.60
N GLY A 335 -15.97 14.16 6.48
CA GLY A 335 -15.79 14.78 5.17
C GLY A 335 -14.90 14.00 4.21
N PHE A 336 -14.42 12.81 4.59
CA PHE A 336 -13.54 11.99 3.75
C PHE A 336 -14.21 10.72 3.21
N GLY A 337 -15.42 10.40 3.70
CA GLY A 337 -16.07 9.13 3.35
C GLY A 337 -15.18 7.94 3.65
N LEU A 338 -15.24 6.91 2.80
CA LEU A 338 -14.36 5.74 2.87
C LEU A 338 -13.03 5.98 2.12
N GLY A 339 -12.47 7.15 2.24
CA GLY A 339 -11.20 7.52 1.64
C GLY A 339 -10.01 6.73 2.18
N SER A 340 -8.82 7.21 1.89
CA SER A 340 -7.56 6.58 2.30
C SER A 340 -6.55 7.62 2.76
N VAL A 341 -5.51 7.19 3.48
CA VAL A 341 -4.48 8.07 4.05
C VAL A 341 -3.10 7.44 3.89
N ILE A 342 -2.12 8.28 3.57
CA ILE A 342 -0.68 7.97 3.70
C ILE A 342 -0.03 9.06 4.56
N LEU A 343 1.17 8.77 5.05
CA LEU A 343 1.97 9.73 5.82
C LEU A 343 3.23 10.08 5.02
N VAL A 344 3.47 11.38 4.82
CA VAL A 344 4.70 11.89 4.19
C VAL A 344 5.39 12.82 5.18
N GLY A 345 6.52 12.38 5.72
CA GLY A 345 7.15 13.06 6.85
C GLY A 345 6.17 13.18 8.03
N ASP A 346 5.75 14.40 8.36
CA ASP A 346 4.80 14.70 9.43
C ASP A 346 3.40 15.05 8.92
N THR A 347 3.13 14.87 7.62
CA THR A 347 1.89 15.28 6.97
C THR A 347 1.05 14.07 6.57
N LEU A 348 -0.20 14.05 7.03
CA LEU A 348 -1.23 13.16 6.51
C LEU A 348 -1.64 13.65 5.13
N VAL A 349 -1.55 12.78 4.14
CA VAL A 349 -2.07 12.99 2.78
C VAL A 349 -3.32 12.13 2.66
N ILE A 350 -4.49 12.77 2.66
CA ILE A 350 -5.79 12.10 2.73
C ILE A 350 -6.50 12.27 1.39
N LEU A 351 -6.86 11.15 0.75
CA LEU A 351 -7.71 11.15 -0.44
C LEU A 351 -9.10 10.69 -0.03
N SER A 352 -10.10 11.58 -0.19
CA SER A 352 -11.50 11.24 0.08
C SER A 352 -12.03 10.27 -0.99
N ASP A 353 -13.11 9.55 -0.68
CA ASP A 353 -13.78 8.69 -1.66
C ASP A 353 -14.44 9.50 -2.80
N ALA A 354 -14.67 10.79 -2.60
CA ALA A 354 -15.12 11.75 -3.62
C ALA A 354 -13.99 12.34 -4.47
N GLY A 355 -12.73 12.00 -4.18
CA GLY A 355 -11.56 12.45 -4.94
C GLY A 355 -10.98 13.80 -4.54
N GLU A 356 -11.38 14.33 -3.37
CA GLU A 356 -10.68 15.47 -2.76
C GLU A 356 -9.40 15.02 -2.08
N LEU A 357 -8.34 15.76 -2.26
CA LEU A 357 -7.06 15.58 -1.58
C LEU A 357 -6.95 16.62 -0.47
N ALA A 358 -6.70 16.18 0.77
CA ALA A 358 -6.41 17.06 1.88
C ALA A 358 -5.02 16.76 2.46
N LEU A 359 -4.34 17.81 2.90
CA LEU A 359 -3.08 17.76 3.63
C LEU A 359 -3.33 18.25 5.05
N ALA A 360 -2.91 17.47 6.04
CA ALA A 360 -3.09 17.82 7.45
C ALA A 360 -1.88 17.40 8.28
N GLU A 361 -1.67 18.03 9.42
CA GLU A 361 -0.64 17.59 10.36
C GLU A 361 -1.01 16.23 10.99
N ALA A 362 -0.05 15.34 11.12
CA ALA A 362 -0.20 14.13 11.92
C ALA A 362 -0.05 14.49 13.41
N ASN A 363 -1.12 15.07 14.00
CA ASN A 363 -1.14 15.63 15.35
C ASN A 363 -2.23 14.96 16.20
N PRO A 364 -1.89 14.37 17.37
CA PRO A 364 -2.88 13.72 18.23
C PRO A 364 -3.77 14.69 19.04
N ALA A 365 -3.45 15.99 19.06
CA ALA A 365 -4.26 16.98 19.77
C ALA A 365 -5.54 17.36 19.01
N GLY A 366 -5.55 17.25 17.67
CA GLY A 366 -6.70 17.56 16.83
C GLY A 366 -6.35 17.52 15.35
N TYR A 367 -7.38 17.56 14.50
CA TYR A 367 -7.24 17.68 13.05
C TYR A 367 -6.85 19.10 12.67
N MET A 368 -5.73 19.26 11.97
CA MET A 368 -5.22 20.55 11.51
C MET A 368 -4.94 20.50 10.01
N GLU A 369 -5.93 20.89 9.22
CA GLU A 369 -5.84 20.96 7.77
C GLU A 369 -4.93 22.09 7.32
N LYS A 370 -4.10 21.86 6.32
CA LYS A 370 -3.20 22.82 5.68
C LYS A 370 -3.66 23.19 4.28
N ALA A 371 -4.24 22.23 3.56
CA ALA A 371 -4.76 22.45 2.21
C ALA A 371 -5.80 21.39 1.86
N ARG A 372 -6.72 21.74 0.96
CA ARG A 372 -7.71 20.83 0.36
C ARG A 372 -8.03 21.28 -1.06
N PHE A 373 -8.10 20.32 -1.99
CA PHE A 373 -8.46 20.58 -3.39
C PHE A 373 -9.01 19.33 -4.08
N GLN A 374 -9.82 19.53 -5.13
CA GLN A 374 -10.39 18.45 -5.92
C GLN A 374 -9.36 17.94 -6.93
N VAL A 375 -9.00 16.65 -6.84
CA VAL A 375 -8.00 16.03 -7.73
C VAL A 375 -8.63 15.06 -8.72
N LEU A 376 -9.59 14.27 -8.28
CA LEU A 376 -10.28 13.26 -9.06
C LEU A 376 -11.77 13.53 -9.09
N GLY A 377 -12.42 13.16 -10.18
CA GLY A 377 -13.87 13.14 -10.26
C GLY A 377 -14.45 11.78 -9.83
N GLY A 378 -15.75 11.77 -9.51
CA GLY A 378 -16.49 10.54 -9.26
C GLY A 378 -16.67 10.22 -7.78
N LYS A 379 -16.78 8.92 -7.48
CA LYS A 379 -16.97 8.35 -6.13
C LYS A 379 -16.19 7.04 -6.02
N ASP A 380 -16.12 6.49 -4.81
CA ASP A 380 -15.46 5.21 -4.52
C ASP A 380 -13.95 5.23 -4.85
N SER A 381 -13.28 6.38 -4.65
CA SER A 381 -11.83 6.53 -4.77
C SER A 381 -11.14 5.94 -3.53
N TRP A 382 -11.21 4.60 -3.38
CA TRP A 382 -10.68 3.88 -2.21
C TRP A 382 -9.20 3.53 -2.32
N THR A 383 -8.61 3.76 -3.51
CA THR A 383 -7.19 3.50 -3.74
C THR A 383 -6.35 4.49 -2.96
N PRO A 384 -5.44 4.04 -2.07
CA PRO A 384 -4.55 4.96 -1.39
C PRO A 384 -3.64 5.66 -2.39
N PRO A 385 -3.37 6.97 -2.19
CA PRO A 385 -2.36 7.67 -2.95
C PRO A 385 -0.99 7.07 -2.70
N SER A 386 -0.02 7.37 -3.56
CA SER A 386 1.38 7.03 -3.37
C SER A 386 2.25 8.26 -3.59
N TYR A 387 3.33 8.35 -2.81
CA TYR A 387 4.24 9.48 -2.84
C TYR A 387 5.67 9.00 -3.08
N SER A 388 6.29 9.49 -4.13
CA SER A 388 7.62 9.08 -4.55
C SER A 388 8.32 10.22 -5.28
N ASN A 389 9.54 10.51 -4.92
CA ASN A 389 10.39 11.46 -5.64
C ASN A 389 9.72 12.84 -5.82
N GLY A 390 9.00 13.33 -4.79
CA GLY A 390 8.26 14.59 -4.84
C GLY A 390 7.00 14.56 -5.70
N ARG A 391 6.58 13.39 -6.19
CA ARG A 391 5.35 13.18 -6.99
C ARG A 391 4.30 12.46 -6.17
N LEU A 392 3.08 12.97 -6.22
CA LEU A 392 1.91 12.34 -5.61
C LEU A 392 1.00 11.78 -6.70
N TYR A 393 0.70 10.51 -6.60
CA TYR A 393 -0.18 9.81 -7.52
C TYR A 393 -1.53 9.55 -6.87
N CYS A 394 -2.60 10.00 -7.52
CA CYS A 394 -3.98 9.73 -7.12
C CYS A 394 -4.69 8.96 -8.22
N ARG A 395 -5.59 8.05 -7.84
CA ARG A 395 -6.35 7.23 -8.79
C ARG A 395 -7.80 7.06 -8.37
N SER A 396 -8.74 7.23 -9.32
CA SER A 396 -10.15 6.89 -9.15
C SER A 396 -10.44 5.42 -9.48
N SER A 397 -11.54 4.87 -8.95
CA SER A 397 -12.04 3.53 -9.31
C SER A 397 -12.34 3.38 -10.81
N ARG A 398 -12.63 4.48 -11.49
CA ARG A 398 -12.89 4.53 -12.95
C ARG A 398 -11.63 4.59 -13.80
N GLY A 399 -10.46 4.66 -13.15
CA GLY A 399 -9.15 4.61 -13.78
C GLY A 399 -8.61 5.95 -14.26
N ASP A 400 -9.10 7.07 -13.72
CA ASP A 400 -8.39 8.34 -13.86
C ASP A 400 -7.16 8.31 -12.95
N VAL A 401 -6.01 8.59 -13.51
CA VAL A 401 -4.75 8.75 -12.79
C VAL A 401 -4.30 10.19 -12.92
N VAL A 402 -3.91 10.79 -11.80
CA VAL A 402 -3.37 12.15 -11.73
C VAL A 402 -2.04 12.10 -10.99
N CYS A 403 -1.00 12.64 -11.58
CA CYS A 403 0.30 12.86 -10.96
C CYS A 403 0.46 14.35 -10.65
N LEU A 404 0.72 14.68 -9.39
CA LEU A 404 0.94 16.05 -8.91
C LEU A 404 2.40 16.24 -8.52
N GLY A 405 3.00 17.36 -8.88
CA GLY A 405 4.29 17.80 -8.36
C GLY A 405 4.11 18.43 -6.97
N MET A 406 4.62 17.75 -5.95
CA MET A 406 4.41 18.11 -4.54
C MET A 406 5.69 18.46 -3.80
N ALA A 407 6.84 18.48 -4.47
CA ALA A 407 8.09 18.93 -3.86
C ALA A 407 8.11 20.46 -3.70
N VAL A 408 8.73 20.93 -2.61
CA VAL A 408 9.06 22.34 -2.49
C VAL A 408 10.12 22.66 -3.53
N THR A 409 9.80 23.54 -4.49
CA THR A 409 10.79 24.10 -5.41
C THR A 409 11.55 25.18 -4.66
N ASN A 410 12.81 24.94 -4.31
CA ASN A 410 13.69 26.02 -3.91
C ASN A 410 13.82 26.99 -5.10
N LYS A 411 13.19 28.15 -4.99
CA LYS A 411 13.41 29.25 -5.93
C LYS A 411 14.75 29.91 -5.63
#